data_691f93df6471261072b72c68280ef308
#
_entry.id   691f93df6471261072b72c68280ef308
#
_cell.length_a   1.000
_cell.length_b   1.000
_cell.length_c   1.000
_cell.angle_alpha   90.00
_cell.angle_beta   90.00
_cell.angle_gamma   90.00
#
_symmetry.space_group_name_H-M   'P 1'
#
loop_
_entity.id
_entity.type
_entity.pdbx_description
1 polymer ?
#
loop_
_entity_poly.entity_id
_entity_poly.type
_entity_poly.pdbx_seq_one_letter_code
_entity_poly.pdbx_strand_id
1 'polypeptide(L)'
;VRIYVPQTSKEYAPQEISAMVLQKLKADAEAFLGEPVTQAVITVPAYFNDSQRQATKDAGKIAGLEVLRIINEPTAAALAYGLDKKKDETILVFDLGGGTFDVSILEVGDGVIEVKATSGDTHLGGDDYDAAIVNWIIEEFRKDQGIDLSKDRQALQRLKEAAEKAKMELSSMMETEINLPFITADASGPKHLAMKLTRAKFEQLTAHLTERLRDPVLRALKDAGLQPSQIDEVVLVGGSTRMPVVQELVRKMLGKEPNKSVNPDEVVAVGAAIQAGVLGGEVKDVLLLDVTPLSLGVETLGGVMTKLIERNTTIPTRKTEIFSTAADGQTAVDIHILQGEREMAADNISLGRFRLEGIPPAPRGVPQIEVTFDIDANGILNVSARDKATGKEQRITITASTNLSKEEVERMVREAQLHAAEDKARRELVEMKNQADSLAYQAEKSLKELGDKVDSIERSRIEGLIKDLREAIAQENRSRIQQLSSDLQQALFKVSQAAYGDGAAPGASSSGRKDDGVVEGEYTVN
;
A
#
# COMPACT_ATOMS: atom_id res chain seq x y z
N VAL A 1 1.69 8.72 -17.08
CA VAL A 1 0.40 9.27 -17.58
C VAL A 1 0.61 10.72 -17.95
N ARG A 2 0.05 11.14 -19.08
CA ARG A 2 -0.02 12.55 -19.51
C ARG A 2 -1.48 12.87 -19.83
N ILE A 3 -1.91 14.06 -19.43
CA ILE A 3 -3.28 14.53 -19.58
C ILE A 3 -3.26 15.66 -20.61
N TYR A 4 -3.86 15.43 -21.77
CA TYR A 4 -4.00 16.47 -22.79
C TYR A 4 -5.15 17.40 -22.46
N VAL A 5 -4.87 18.69 -22.38
CA VAL A 5 -5.86 19.75 -22.12
C VAL A 5 -6.09 20.55 -23.40
N PRO A 6 -7.23 20.37 -24.09
CA PRO A 6 -7.49 20.99 -25.38
C PRO A 6 -7.43 22.52 -25.34
N GLN A 7 -7.88 23.16 -24.24
CA GLN A 7 -7.92 24.61 -24.07
C GLN A 7 -6.53 25.26 -24.10
N THR A 8 -5.51 24.51 -23.63
CA THR A 8 -4.11 24.97 -23.61
C THR A 8 -3.28 24.35 -24.71
N SER A 9 -3.81 23.35 -25.42
CA SER A 9 -3.11 22.53 -26.41
C SER A 9 -1.81 21.92 -25.87
N LYS A 10 -1.78 21.55 -24.56
CA LYS A 10 -0.63 21.00 -23.87
C LYS A 10 -0.97 19.71 -23.14
N GLU A 11 0.06 18.91 -22.91
CA GLU A 11 -0.01 17.73 -22.04
C GLU A 11 0.58 18.06 -20.68
N TYR A 12 -0.11 17.64 -19.62
CA TYR A 12 0.28 17.86 -18.23
C TYR A 12 0.48 16.52 -17.52
N ALA A 13 1.44 16.47 -16.60
CA ALA A 13 1.53 15.40 -15.62
C ALA A 13 0.44 15.56 -14.56
N PRO A 14 0.00 14.48 -13.88
CA PRO A 14 -0.95 14.56 -12.77
C PRO A 14 -0.53 15.58 -11.69
N GLN A 15 0.76 15.62 -11.35
CA GLN A 15 1.32 16.56 -10.38
C GLN A 15 1.13 18.03 -10.79
N GLU A 16 1.22 18.33 -12.09
CA GLU A 16 1.00 19.69 -12.60
C GLU A 16 -0.47 20.10 -12.48
N ILE A 17 -1.41 19.18 -12.73
CA ILE A 17 -2.84 19.43 -12.54
C ILE A 17 -3.15 19.65 -11.05
N SER A 18 -2.64 18.80 -10.18
CA SER A 18 -2.79 18.99 -8.73
C SER A 18 -2.18 20.30 -8.25
N ALA A 19 -1.03 20.70 -8.82
CA ALA A 19 -0.41 21.98 -8.50
C ALA A 19 -1.28 23.18 -8.89
N MET A 20 -2.05 23.12 -10.00
CA MET A 20 -2.98 24.18 -10.38
C MET A 20 -4.08 24.37 -9.31
N VAL A 21 -4.58 23.29 -8.73
CA VAL A 21 -5.54 23.35 -7.61
C VAL A 21 -4.89 24.02 -6.39
N LEU A 22 -3.70 23.58 -6.01
CA LEU A 22 -2.96 24.14 -4.87
C LEU A 22 -2.60 25.62 -5.08
N GLN A 23 -2.25 26.01 -6.31
CA GLN A 23 -2.01 27.43 -6.67
C GLN A 23 -3.26 28.28 -6.48
N LYS A 24 -4.44 27.74 -6.86
CA LYS A 24 -5.72 28.44 -6.63
C LYS A 24 -5.99 28.65 -5.16
N LEU A 25 -5.86 27.58 -4.35
CA LEU A 25 -6.04 27.65 -2.89
C LEU A 25 -5.04 28.61 -2.24
N LYS A 26 -3.77 28.59 -2.68
CA LYS A 26 -2.74 29.53 -2.23
C LYS A 26 -3.13 30.96 -2.52
N ALA A 27 -3.55 31.25 -3.75
CA ALA A 27 -3.95 32.60 -4.16
C ALA A 27 -5.17 33.10 -3.36
N ASP A 28 -6.14 32.23 -3.08
CA ASP A 28 -7.31 32.57 -2.27
C ASP A 28 -6.92 32.88 -0.81
N ALA A 29 -6.02 32.07 -0.24
CA ALA A 29 -5.51 32.29 1.11
C ALA A 29 -4.71 33.60 1.20
N GLU A 30 -3.83 33.89 0.23
CA GLU A 30 -3.08 35.14 0.16
C GLU A 30 -3.98 36.36 0.00
N ALA A 31 -5.04 36.25 -0.80
CA ALA A 31 -6.03 37.32 -0.93
C ALA A 31 -6.81 37.59 0.37
N PHE A 32 -7.11 36.53 1.12
CA PHE A 32 -7.80 36.63 2.41
C PHE A 32 -6.89 37.21 3.51
N LEU A 33 -5.64 36.70 3.61
CA LEU A 33 -4.69 37.09 4.66
C LEU A 33 -4.01 38.43 4.39
N GLY A 34 -3.90 38.84 3.14
CA GLY A 34 -3.16 40.05 2.71
C GLY A 34 -1.64 39.89 2.74
N GLU A 35 -1.14 38.66 2.86
CA GLU A 35 0.29 38.34 2.90
C GLU A 35 0.63 37.05 2.14
N PRO A 36 1.89 36.83 1.72
CA PRO A 36 2.29 35.63 1.00
C PRO A 36 2.16 34.36 1.86
N VAL A 37 1.63 33.30 1.26
CA VAL A 37 1.57 31.95 1.84
C VAL A 37 2.70 31.10 1.24
N THR A 38 3.66 30.70 2.06
CA THR A 38 4.88 30.02 1.61
C THR A 38 4.95 28.55 2.05
N GLN A 39 4.22 28.17 3.09
CA GLN A 39 4.27 26.85 3.70
C GLN A 39 2.87 26.23 3.75
N ALA A 40 2.79 24.90 3.72
CA ALA A 40 1.52 24.18 3.82
C ALA A 40 1.66 22.82 4.48
N VAL A 41 0.60 22.39 5.15
CA VAL A 41 0.27 21.00 5.45
C VAL A 41 -0.73 20.54 4.39
N ILE A 42 -0.48 19.40 3.75
CA ILE A 42 -1.34 18.87 2.69
C ILE A 42 -1.86 17.49 3.10
N THR A 43 -3.16 17.28 2.95
CA THR A 43 -3.79 15.99 3.25
C THR A 43 -3.79 15.07 2.05
N VAL A 44 -3.78 13.76 2.33
CA VAL A 44 -3.90 12.70 1.32
C VAL A 44 -4.81 11.59 1.87
N PRO A 45 -5.52 10.84 1.00
CA PRO A 45 -6.20 9.63 1.41
C PRO A 45 -5.27 8.68 2.16
N ALA A 46 -5.76 8.02 3.20
CA ALA A 46 -4.94 7.15 4.05
C ALA A 46 -4.32 6.00 3.26
N TYR A 47 -5.04 5.54 2.25
CA TYR A 47 -4.64 4.41 1.41
C TYR A 47 -3.76 4.80 0.20
N PHE A 48 -3.31 6.06 0.11
CA PHE A 48 -2.32 6.45 -0.89
C PHE A 48 -1.01 5.72 -0.67
N ASN A 49 -0.46 5.18 -1.75
CA ASN A 49 0.87 4.60 -1.75
C ASN A 49 1.96 5.69 -1.75
N ASP A 50 3.19 5.26 -1.57
CA ASP A 50 4.37 6.12 -1.49
C ASP A 50 4.53 7.05 -2.71
N SER A 51 4.30 6.52 -3.92
CA SER A 51 4.37 7.28 -5.16
C SER A 51 3.32 8.38 -5.24
N GLN A 52 2.10 8.12 -4.76
CA GLN A 52 1.01 9.09 -4.73
C GLN A 52 1.28 10.19 -3.69
N ARG A 53 1.83 9.83 -2.52
CA ARG A 53 2.27 10.77 -1.48
C ARG A 53 3.37 11.69 -1.99
N GLN A 54 4.39 11.13 -2.63
CA GLN A 54 5.48 11.91 -3.22
C GLN A 54 4.97 12.82 -4.35
N ALA A 55 4.06 12.33 -5.20
CA ALA A 55 3.43 13.13 -6.26
C ALA A 55 2.66 14.34 -5.68
N THR A 56 1.98 14.17 -4.56
CA THR A 56 1.29 15.26 -3.86
C THR A 56 2.29 16.27 -3.28
N LYS A 57 3.39 15.80 -2.68
CA LYS A 57 4.47 16.68 -2.19
C LYS A 57 5.12 17.48 -3.32
N ASP A 58 5.34 16.84 -4.48
CA ASP A 58 5.88 17.50 -5.66
C ASP A 58 4.90 18.53 -6.23
N ALA A 59 3.60 18.25 -6.23
CA ALA A 59 2.57 19.22 -6.62
C ALA A 59 2.61 20.47 -5.74
N GLY A 60 2.79 20.32 -4.41
CA GLY A 60 2.99 21.45 -3.49
C GLY A 60 4.20 22.30 -3.86
N LYS A 61 5.34 21.68 -4.18
CA LYS A 61 6.53 22.39 -4.64
C LYS A 61 6.31 23.13 -5.96
N ILE A 62 5.65 22.50 -6.93
CA ILE A 62 5.29 23.12 -8.22
C ILE A 62 4.36 24.32 -7.99
N ALA A 63 3.48 24.25 -6.99
CA ALA A 63 2.60 25.37 -6.60
C ALA A 63 3.34 26.51 -5.87
N GLY A 64 4.64 26.35 -5.58
CA GLY A 64 5.45 27.33 -4.85
C GLY A 64 5.21 27.30 -3.34
N LEU A 65 4.92 26.12 -2.79
CA LEU A 65 4.73 25.86 -1.38
C LEU A 65 5.85 24.95 -0.83
N GLU A 66 6.38 25.29 0.32
CA GLU A 66 7.14 24.34 1.15
C GLU A 66 6.16 23.43 1.87
N VAL A 67 6.17 22.14 1.53
CA VAL A 67 5.29 21.15 2.17
C VAL A 67 5.93 20.69 3.48
N LEU A 68 5.45 21.22 4.59
CA LEU A 68 5.94 20.90 5.93
C LEU A 68 5.57 19.48 6.34
N ARG A 69 4.35 19.05 5.97
CA ARG A 69 3.82 17.72 6.32
C ARG A 69 2.83 17.24 5.27
N ILE A 70 2.90 15.95 4.96
CA ILE A 70 1.80 15.19 4.36
C ILE A 70 1.11 14.44 5.50
N ILE A 71 -0.21 14.56 5.62
CA ILE A 71 -1.02 13.91 6.68
C ILE A 71 -2.18 13.16 6.05
N ASN A 72 -2.54 12.01 6.61
CA ASN A 72 -3.70 11.26 6.14
C ASN A 72 -5.01 11.97 6.50
N GLU A 73 -5.97 11.97 5.58
CA GLU A 73 -7.27 12.61 5.77
C GLU A 73 -8.02 12.14 7.02
N PRO A 74 -8.16 10.81 7.29
CA PRO A 74 -8.81 10.35 8.52
C PRO A 74 -8.05 10.74 9.79
N THR A 75 -6.73 10.86 9.71
CA THR A 75 -5.90 11.30 10.82
C THR A 75 -6.09 12.79 11.10
N ALA A 76 -6.19 13.61 10.04
CA ALA A 76 -6.56 15.02 10.18
C ALA A 76 -7.97 15.17 10.78
N ALA A 77 -8.93 14.38 10.32
CA ALA A 77 -10.28 14.39 10.88
C ALA A 77 -10.31 14.00 12.37
N ALA A 78 -9.49 13.01 12.75
CA ALA A 78 -9.34 12.61 14.16
C ALA A 78 -8.71 13.73 15.01
N LEU A 79 -7.74 14.49 14.48
CA LEU A 79 -7.20 15.69 15.14
C LEU A 79 -8.29 16.71 15.41
N ALA A 80 -9.13 17.02 14.43
CA ALA A 80 -10.22 17.98 14.60
C ALA A 80 -11.29 17.49 15.59
N TYR A 81 -11.59 16.19 15.60
CA TYR A 81 -12.53 15.57 16.52
C TYR A 81 -11.96 15.47 17.95
N GLY A 82 -10.69 15.02 18.05
CA GLY A 82 -10.09 14.59 19.32
C GLY A 82 -9.36 15.67 20.12
N LEU A 83 -9.21 16.89 19.58
CA LEU A 83 -8.40 17.95 20.19
C LEU A 83 -8.80 18.28 21.64
N ASP A 84 -10.08 18.16 21.99
CA ASP A 84 -10.63 18.46 23.31
C ASP A 84 -10.94 17.21 24.15
N LYS A 85 -10.63 16.01 23.65
CA LYS A 85 -10.92 14.74 24.34
C LYS A 85 -9.93 14.49 25.47
N LYS A 86 -10.46 14.19 26.64
CA LYS A 86 -9.70 13.91 27.87
C LYS A 86 -9.70 12.43 28.27
N LYS A 87 -10.46 11.60 27.55
CA LYS A 87 -10.54 10.15 27.78
C LYS A 87 -10.13 9.44 26.51
N ASP A 88 -9.51 8.30 26.69
CA ASP A 88 -9.20 7.42 25.58
C ASP A 88 -10.48 6.90 24.94
N GLU A 89 -10.62 7.13 23.65
CA GLU A 89 -11.73 6.66 22.82
C GLU A 89 -11.17 5.91 21.60
N THR A 90 -11.77 4.77 21.27
CA THR A 90 -11.53 4.07 20.02
C THR A 90 -12.54 4.57 19.00
N ILE A 91 -12.08 5.31 18.00
CA ILE A 91 -12.94 5.89 16.97
C ILE A 91 -12.75 5.17 15.63
N LEU A 92 -13.83 5.10 14.87
CA LEU A 92 -13.79 4.71 13.46
C LEU A 92 -14.09 5.94 12.62
N VAL A 93 -13.12 6.37 11.81
CA VAL A 93 -13.31 7.41 10.81
C VAL A 93 -13.75 6.74 9.51
N PHE A 94 -14.94 7.14 9.03
CA PHE A 94 -15.55 6.65 7.80
C PHE A 94 -15.56 7.82 6.81
N ASP A 95 -14.61 7.82 5.89
CA ASP A 95 -14.37 8.90 4.93
C ASP A 95 -14.83 8.49 3.54
N LEU A 96 -15.95 9.05 3.08
CA LEU A 96 -16.49 8.85 1.73
C LEU A 96 -16.53 10.19 1.00
N GLY A 97 -15.49 10.45 0.24
CA GLY A 97 -15.36 11.63 -0.60
C GLY A 97 -16.03 11.50 -1.98
N GLY A 98 -15.60 12.31 -2.92
CA GLY A 98 -16.04 12.24 -4.33
C GLY A 98 -15.46 11.04 -5.07
N GLY A 99 -14.19 10.73 -4.87
CA GLY A 99 -13.47 9.69 -5.62
C GLY A 99 -12.91 8.53 -4.80
N THR A 100 -12.83 8.67 -3.47
CA THR A 100 -12.23 7.66 -2.58
C THR A 100 -13.10 7.36 -1.38
N PHE A 101 -12.94 6.16 -0.85
CA PHE A 101 -13.51 5.71 0.40
C PHE A 101 -12.41 5.17 1.31
N ASP A 102 -12.21 5.76 2.48
CA ASP A 102 -11.23 5.34 3.48
C ASP A 102 -11.90 5.04 4.81
N VAL A 103 -11.39 4.02 5.49
CA VAL A 103 -11.80 3.66 6.85
C VAL A 103 -10.54 3.55 7.70
N SER A 104 -10.49 4.29 8.79
CA SER A 104 -9.40 4.19 9.76
C SER A 104 -9.94 3.99 11.16
N ILE A 105 -9.28 3.13 11.92
CA ILE A 105 -9.55 2.92 13.34
C ILE A 105 -8.39 3.54 14.11
N LEU A 106 -8.71 4.43 15.04
CA LEU A 106 -7.75 5.21 15.81
C LEU A 106 -8.09 5.16 17.29
N GLU A 107 -7.07 5.20 18.13
CA GLU A 107 -7.18 5.55 19.55
C GLU A 107 -6.84 7.03 19.71
N VAL A 108 -7.72 7.75 20.40
CA VAL A 108 -7.64 9.19 20.60
C VAL A 108 -7.80 9.47 22.10
N GLY A 109 -6.83 10.11 22.74
CA GLY A 109 -6.89 10.49 24.16
C GLY A 109 -5.60 11.13 24.64
N ASP A 110 -5.69 11.96 25.66
CA ASP A 110 -4.59 12.65 26.35
C ASP A 110 -3.56 13.32 25.43
N GLY A 111 -4.01 13.88 24.30
CA GLY A 111 -3.13 14.51 23.31
C GLY A 111 -2.40 13.53 22.37
N VAL A 112 -2.69 12.23 22.44
CA VAL A 112 -2.14 11.22 21.55
C VAL A 112 -3.22 10.74 20.57
N ILE A 113 -2.88 10.66 19.30
CA ILE A 113 -3.70 10.07 18.24
C ILE A 113 -2.89 8.97 17.59
N GLU A 114 -3.30 7.73 17.77
CA GLU A 114 -2.64 6.54 17.21
C GLU A 114 -3.56 5.81 16.25
N VAL A 115 -3.13 5.67 14.99
CA VAL A 115 -3.84 4.85 14.00
C VAL A 115 -3.54 3.37 14.28
N LYS A 116 -4.58 2.56 14.46
CA LYS A 116 -4.47 1.11 14.69
C LYS A 116 -4.56 0.32 13.39
N ALA A 117 -5.44 0.73 12.50
CA ALA A 117 -5.58 0.12 11.19
C ALA A 117 -6.23 1.09 10.20
N THR A 118 -5.90 0.92 8.93
CA THR A 118 -6.54 1.62 7.82
C THR A 118 -6.87 0.66 6.68
N SER A 119 -7.98 0.90 6.02
CA SER A 119 -8.42 0.18 4.82
C SER A 119 -9.22 1.13 3.95
N GLY A 120 -9.41 0.80 2.71
CA GLY A 120 -10.16 1.73 1.86
C GLY A 120 -10.54 1.20 0.49
N ASP A 121 -11.15 2.05 -0.33
CA ASP A 121 -11.47 1.94 -1.76
C ASP A 121 -11.17 3.28 -2.47
N THR A 122 -9.99 3.47 -3.18
CA THR A 122 -9.60 4.71 -3.87
C THR A 122 -10.36 4.98 -5.18
N HIS A 123 -11.24 4.06 -5.61
CA HIS A 123 -12.10 4.20 -6.79
C HIS A 123 -13.58 3.96 -6.42
N LEU A 124 -13.97 4.41 -5.25
CA LEU A 124 -15.35 4.38 -4.79
C LEU A 124 -15.66 5.70 -4.08
N GLY A 125 -16.49 6.50 -4.68
CA GLY A 125 -16.88 7.78 -4.13
C GLY A 125 -18.17 8.31 -4.72
N GLY A 126 -18.53 9.54 -4.36
CA GLY A 126 -19.74 10.22 -4.83
C GLY A 126 -19.85 10.28 -6.36
N ASP A 127 -18.72 10.36 -7.06
CA ASP A 127 -18.67 10.41 -8.53
C ASP A 127 -19.20 9.11 -9.17
N ASP A 128 -19.03 7.95 -8.53
CA ASP A 128 -19.60 6.69 -9.00
C ASP A 128 -21.11 6.67 -8.85
N TYR A 129 -21.63 7.26 -7.76
CA TYR A 129 -23.07 7.44 -7.56
C TYR A 129 -23.64 8.39 -8.60
N ASP A 130 -22.95 9.49 -8.92
CA ASP A 130 -23.34 10.40 -10.00
C ASP A 130 -23.33 9.71 -11.35
N ALA A 131 -22.31 8.93 -11.64
CA ALA A 131 -22.22 8.15 -12.88
C ALA A 131 -23.38 7.15 -13.04
N ALA A 132 -23.85 6.53 -11.95
CA ALA A 132 -25.01 5.66 -11.98
C ALA A 132 -26.29 6.42 -12.37
N ILE A 133 -26.48 7.64 -11.87
CA ILE A 133 -27.60 8.53 -12.27
C ILE A 133 -27.45 8.92 -13.73
N VAL A 134 -26.27 9.35 -14.18
CA VAL A 134 -26.01 9.74 -15.58
C VAL A 134 -26.33 8.59 -16.53
N ASN A 135 -25.86 7.39 -16.23
CA ASN A 135 -26.11 6.20 -17.05
C ASN A 135 -27.61 5.90 -17.13
N TRP A 136 -28.32 5.96 -16.02
CA TRP A 136 -29.77 5.77 -15.99
C TRP A 136 -30.50 6.83 -16.84
N ILE A 137 -30.13 8.10 -16.75
CA ILE A 137 -30.72 9.16 -17.56
C ILE A 137 -30.49 8.91 -19.05
N ILE A 138 -29.25 8.54 -19.45
CA ILE A 138 -28.93 8.24 -20.85
C ILE A 138 -29.77 7.10 -21.38
N GLU A 139 -29.94 6.04 -20.60
CA GLU A 139 -30.76 4.89 -21.00
C GLU A 139 -32.25 5.24 -21.17
N GLU A 140 -32.82 5.97 -20.21
CA GLU A 140 -34.23 6.38 -20.28
C GLU A 140 -34.46 7.37 -21.42
N PHE A 141 -33.58 8.36 -21.61
CA PHE A 141 -33.67 9.29 -22.72
C PHE A 141 -33.54 8.62 -24.08
N ARG A 142 -32.68 7.61 -24.19
CA ARG A 142 -32.53 6.79 -25.39
C ARG A 142 -33.79 5.98 -25.68
N LYS A 143 -34.45 5.45 -24.67
CA LYS A 143 -35.72 4.71 -24.82
C LYS A 143 -36.86 5.64 -25.29
N ASP A 144 -36.91 6.85 -24.77
CA ASP A 144 -37.96 7.83 -25.04
C ASP A 144 -37.73 8.58 -26.36
N GLN A 145 -36.52 9.06 -26.64
CA GLN A 145 -36.21 9.94 -27.77
C GLN A 145 -35.35 9.27 -28.87
N GLY A 146 -34.87 8.04 -28.64
CA GLY A 146 -34.01 7.33 -29.59
C GLY A 146 -32.60 7.89 -29.73
N ILE A 147 -32.21 8.88 -28.89
CA ILE A 147 -30.95 9.59 -28.96
C ILE A 147 -30.01 9.13 -27.84
N ASP A 148 -28.76 8.88 -28.19
CA ASP A 148 -27.70 8.48 -27.23
C ASP A 148 -26.88 9.71 -26.82
N LEU A 149 -27.19 10.25 -25.64
CA LEU A 149 -26.52 11.42 -25.07
C LEU A 149 -25.05 11.17 -24.68
N SER A 150 -24.60 9.91 -24.62
CA SER A 150 -23.21 9.59 -24.28
C SER A 150 -22.19 10.06 -25.32
N LYS A 151 -22.66 10.35 -26.52
CA LYS A 151 -21.83 10.84 -27.66
C LYS A 151 -21.67 12.35 -27.70
N ASP A 152 -22.44 13.08 -26.92
CA ASP A 152 -22.42 14.54 -26.84
C ASP A 152 -21.69 15.01 -25.57
N ARG A 153 -20.49 15.57 -25.72
CA ARG A 153 -19.66 16.03 -24.58
C ARG A 153 -20.32 17.15 -23.79
N GLN A 154 -21.04 18.05 -24.44
CA GLN A 154 -21.74 19.13 -23.74
C GLN A 154 -22.93 18.60 -22.95
N ALA A 155 -23.67 17.68 -23.53
CA ALA A 155 -24.76 16.98 -22.82
C ALA A 155 -24.21 16.21 -21.60
N LEU A 156 -23.12 15.45 -21.77
CA LEU A 156 -22.49 14.70 -20.67
C LEU A 156 -22.08 15.59 -19.51
N GLN A 157 -21.49 16.76 -19.77
CA GLN A 157 -21.09 17.68 -18.71
C GLN A 157 -22.31 18.18 -17.93
N ARG A 158 -23.35 18.59 -18.63
CA ARG A 158 -24.62 19.03 -18.01
C ARG A 158 -25.32 17.90 -17.24
N LEU A 159 -25.25 16.67 -17.74
CA LEU A 159 -25.78 15.51 -17.04
C LEU A 159 -25.03 15.22 -15.75
N LYS A 160 -23.69 15.33 -15.71
CA LYS A 160 -22.89 15.16 -14.50
C LYS A 160 -23.28 16.18 -13.42
N GLU A 161 -23.32 17.45 -13.78
CA GLU A 161 -23.71 18.54 -12.86
C GLU A 161 -25.14 18.35 -12.32
N ALA A 162 -26.08 17.92 -13.17
CA ALA A 162 -27.45 17.65 -12.76
C ALA A 162 -27.56 16.40 -11.88
N ALA A 163 -26.76 15.37 -12.16
CA ALA A 163 -26.73 14.14 -11.36
C ALA A 163 -26.18 14.39 -9.95
N GLU A 164 -25.07 15.12 -9.83
CA GLU A 164 -24.51 15.52 -8.56
C GLU A 164 -25.52 16.34 -7.74
N LYS A 165 -26.14 17.33 -8.34
CA LYS A 165 -27.20 18.13 -7.72
C LYS A 165 -28.36 17.25 -7.24
N ALA A 166 -28.83 16.32 -8.08
CA ALA A 166 -29.92 15.41 -7.72
C ALA A 166 -29.52 14.51 -6.54
N LYS A 167 -28.29 13.94 -6.52
CA LYS A 167 -27.75 13.17 -5.39
C LYS A 167 -27.77 14.00 -4.10
N MET A 168 -27.30 15.23 -4.15
CA MET A 168 -27.30 16.13 -2.99
C MET A 168 -28.73 16.40 -2.47
N GLU A 169 -29.67 16.73 -3.37
CA GLU A 169 -31.06 17.01 -3.02
C GLU A 169 -31.76 15.78 -2.40
N LEU A 170 -31.49 14.57 -2.94
CA LEU A 170 -32.03 13.32 -2.42
C LEU A 170 -31.48 12.93 -1.04
N SER A 171 -30.45 13.61 -0.54
CA SER A 171 -30.01 13.43 0.85
C SER A 171 -31.02 14.02 1.87
N SER A 172 -31.79 15.01 1.46
CA SER A 172 -32.83 15.64 2.30
C SER A 172 -34.27 15.40 1.79
N MET A 173 -34.45 15.28 0.46
CA MET A 173 -35.77 15.08 -0.18
C MET A 173 -36.00 13.62 -0.58
N MET A 174 -37.27 13.24 -0.72
CA MET A 174 -37.65 11.90 -1.20
C MET A 174 -37.71 11.79 -2.72
N GLU A 175 -37.81 12.93 -3.41
CA GLU A 175 -37.90 13.03 -4.86
C GLU A 175 -37.28 14.36 -5.32
N THR A 176 -36.61 14.36 -6.46
CA THR A 176 -36.11 15.57 -7.13
C THR A 176 -36.44 15.55 -8.63
N GLU A 177 -36.46 16.71 -9.26
CA GLU A 177 -36.66 16.87 -10.68
C GLU A 177 -35.35 17.24 -11.37
N ILE A 178 -34.98 16.49 -12.41
CA ILE A 178 -33.85 16.78 -13.28
C ILE A 178 -34.41 17.40 -14.56
N ASN A 179 -34.19 18.72 -14.72
CA ASN A 179 -34.71 19.48 -15.84
C ASN A 179 -33.55 20.15 -16.59
N LEU A 180 -33.28 19.67 -17.80
CA LEU A 180 -32.22 20.16 -18.68
C LEU A 180 -32.81 20.55 -20.05
N PRO A 181 -33.30 21.78 -20.19
CA PRO A 181 -33.80 22.29 -21.47
C PRO A 181 -32.66 22.37 -22.50
N PHE A 182 -33.00 22.07 -23.76
CA PHE A 182 -32.06 22.09 -24.88
C PHE A 182 -30.82 21.20 -24.63
N ILE A 183 -31.06 19.96 -24.16
CA ILE A 183 -29.96 19.04 -23.86
C ILE A 183 -29.23 18.58 -25.14
N THR A 184 -29.96 18.41 -26.23
CA THR A 184 -29.46 18.10 -27.58
C THR A 184 -30.46 18.52 -28.65
N ALA A 185 -30.15 18.26 -29.93
CA ALA A 185 -31.06 18.50 -31.05
C ALA A 185 -30.91 17.39 -32.11
N ASP A 186 -32.00 17.14 -32.84
CA ASP A 186 -32.02 16.29 -34.03
C ASP A 186 -32.69 16.99 -35.19
N ALA A 187 -32.97 16.27 -36.29
CA ALA A 187 -33.64 16.81 -37.48
C ALA A 187 -35.06 17.35 -37.21
N SER A 188 -35.69 16.98 -36.11
CA SER A 188 -37.00 17.45 -35.67
C SER A 188 -36.94 18.69 -34.77
N GLY A 189 -35.73 19.13 -34.40
CA GLY A 189 -35.50 20.33 -33.58
C GLY A 189 -34.87 20.01 -32.23
N PRO A 190 -34.89 21.01 -31.32
CA PRO A 190 -34.29 20.87 -29.98
C PRO A 190 -35.03 19.85 -29.12
N LYS A 191 -34.28 19.12 -28.30
CA LYS A 191 -34.78 18.13 -27.34
C LYS A 191 -34.54 18.64 -25.93
N HIS A 192 -35.47 18.33 -25.05
CA HIS A 192 -35.47 18.68 -23.64
C HIS A 192 -35.50 17.42 -22.80
N LEU A 193 -34.81 17.47 -21.66
CA LEU A 193 -34.85 16.40 -20.67
C LEU A 193 -35.57 16.91 -19.41
N ALA A 194 -36.65 16.25 -19.04
CA ALA A 194 -37.35 16.48 -17.78
C ALA A 194 -37.72 15.14 -17.18
N MET A 195 -37.12 14.81 -16.03
CA MET A 195 -37.27 13.52 -15.38
C MET A 195 -37.39 13.70 -13.88
N LYS A 196 -38.12 12.78 -13.23
CA LYS A 196 -38.16 12.69 -11.78
C LYS A 196 -37.32 11.53 -11.29
N LEU A 197 -36.52 11.78 -10.26
CA LEU A 197 -35.73 10.74 -9.58
C LEU A 197 -36.15 10.69 -8.12
N THR A 198 -36.61 9.53 -7.68
CA THR A 198 -36.92 9.28 -6.27
C THR A 198 -35.69 8.75 -5.54
N ARG A 199 -35.58 9.00 -4.22
CA ARG A 199 -34.54 8.44 -3.36
C ARG A 199 -34.50 6.90 -3.47
N ALA A 200 -35.66 6.23 -3.44
CA ALA A 200 -35.75 4.78 -3.57
C ALA A 200 -35.16 4.27 -4.92
N LYS A 201 -35.42 4.99 -6.02
CA LYS A 201 -34.83 4.66 -7.32
C LYS A 201 -33.32 4.87 -7.34
N PHE A 202 -32.85 5.98 -6.78
CA PHE A 202 -31.43 6.27 -6.61
C PHE A 202 -30.71 5.17 -5.80
N GLU A 203 -31.26 4.80 -4.65
CA GLU A 203 -30.72 3.73 -3.80
C GLU A 203 -30.69 2.38 -4.52
N GLN A 204 -31.72 2.07 -5.33
CA GLN A 204 -31.75 0.87 -6.18
C GLN A 204 -30.61 0.89 -7.23
N LEU A 205 -30.42 2.01 -7.91
CA LEU A 205 -29.38 2.17 -8.93
C LEU A 205 -27.97 2.00 -8.35
N THR A 206 -27.76 2.42 -7.11
CA THR A 206 -26.47 2.51 -6.45
C THR A 206 -26.23 1.43 -5.38
N ALA A 207 -27.13 0.46 -5.26
CA ALA A 207 -27.06 -0.59 -4.22
C ALA A 207 -25.72 -1.35 -4.24
N HIS A 208 -25.20 -1.65 -5.44
CA HIS A 208 -23.92 -2.35 -5.62
C HIS A 208 -22.71 -1.50 -5.14
N LEU A 209 -22.77 -0.18 -5.26
CA LEU A 209 -21.73 0.74 -4.74
C LEU A 209 -21.79 0.79 -3.21
N THR A 210 -23.00 0.90 -2.66
CA THR A 210 -23.20 0.91 -1.21
C THR A 210 -22.72 -0.39 -0.54
N GLU A 211 -22.93 -1.55 -1.18
CA GLU A 211 -22.45 -2.83 -0.66
C GLU A 211 -20.92 -2.92 -0.65
N ARG A 212 -20.23 -2.32 -1.62
CA ARG A 212 -18.76 -2.25 -1.64
C ARG A 212 -18.15 -1.55 -0.42
N LEU A 213 -18.89 -0.68 0.27
CA LEU A 213 -18.40 0.00 1.48
C LEU A 213 -18.19 -0.96 2.66
N ARG A 214 -18.80 -2.15 2.65
CA ARG A 214 -18.74 -3.10 3.77
C ARG A 214 -17.36 -3.71 3.98
N ASP A 215 -16.76 -4.18 2.90
CA ASP A 215 -15.51 -4.93 2.99
C ASP A 215 -14.35 -4.14 3.60
N PRO A 216 -14.11 -2.86 3.25
CA PRO A 216 -13.09 -2.05 3.92
C PRO A 216 -13.32 -1.89 5.42
N VAL A 217 -14.57 -1.70 5.84
CA VAL A 217 -14.91 -1.60 7.28
C VAL A 217 -14.57 -2.89 8.02
N LEU A 218 -14.98 -4.05 7.47
CA LEU A 218 -14.71 -5.35 8.08
C LEU A 218 -13.22 -5.67 8.12
N ARG A 219 -12.46 -5.28 7.08
CA ARG A 219 -11.01 -5.43 7.07
C ARG A 219 -10.33 -4.57 8.13
N ALA A 220 -10.70 -3.29 8.23
CA ALA A 220 -10.12 -2.40 9.24
C ALA A 220 -10.36 -2.92 10.66
N LEU A 221 -11.58 -3.39 10.97
CA LEU A 221 -11.91 -4.01 12.26
C LEU A 221 -11.06 -5.26 12.53
N LYS A 222 -10.93 -6.14 11.53
CA LYS A 222 -10.12 -7.36 11.63
C LYS A 222 -8.64 -7.03 11.87
N ASP A 223 -8.10 -6.07 11.12
CA ASP A 223 -6.69 -5.68 11.22
C ASP A 223 -6.36 -5.00 12.55
N ALA A 224 -7.30 -4.22 13.09
CA ALA A 224 -7.21 -3.66 14.45
C ALA A 224 -7.45 -4.70 15.56
N GLY A 225 -7.92 -5.90 15.23
CA GLY A 225 -8.29 -6.93 16.22
C GLY A 225 -9.54 -6.58 17.05
N LEU A 226 -10.43 -5.74 16.51
CA LEU A 226 -11.57 -5.20 17.22
C LEU A 226 -12.91 -5.74 16.68
N GLN A 227 -13.90 -5.78 17.58
CA GLN A 227 -15.29 -6.03 17.24
C GLN A 227 -16.04 -4.69 17.08
N PRO A 228 -17.12 -4.63 16.28
CA PRO A 228 -17.92 -3.41 16.13
C PRO A 228 -18.36 -2.75 17.45
N SER A 229 -18.62 -3.55 18.49
CA SER A 229 -19.04 -3.07 19.82
C SER A 229 -17.94 -2.34 20.59
N GLN A 230 -16.68 -2.52 20.21
CA GLN A 230 -15.52 -1.88 20.85
C GLN A 230 -15.17 -0.52 20.24
N ILE A 231 -15.84 -0.13 19.17
CA ILE A 231 -15.74 1.23 18.63
C ILE A 231 -16.57 2.14 19.51
N ASP A 232 -15.98 3.18 20.07
CA ASP A 232 -16.70 4.14 20.93
C ASP A 232 -17.51 5.13 20.11
N GLU A 233 -16.91 5.69 19.06
CA GLU A 233 -17.52 6.68 18.18
C GLU A 233 -17.25 6.40 16.70
N VAL A 234 -18.17 6.84 15.84
CA VAL A 234 -18.02 6.80 14.38
C VAL A 234 -18.07 8.22 13.84
N VAL A 235 -16.96 8.67 13.28
CA VAL A 235 -16.84 10.01 12.70
C VAL A 235 -17.01 9.91 11.19
N LEU A 236 -18.00 10.62 10.65
CA LEU A 236 -18.27 10.69 9.21
C LEU A 236 -17.50 11.84 8.59
N VAL A 237 -16.81 11.55 7.50
CA VAL A 237 -15.98 12.48 6.72
C VAL A 237 -16.34 12.36 5.24
N GLY A 238 -16.25 13.49 4.51
CA GLY A 238 -16.60 13.57 3.10
C GLY A 238 -18.09 13.80 2.85
N GLY A 239 -18.41 14.63 1.87
CA GLY A 239 -19.77 15.05 1.54
C GLY A 239 -20.72 13.89 1.20
N SER A 240 -20.20 12.80 0.65
CA SER A 240 -20.99 11.61 0.27
C SER A 240 -21.51 10.82 1.48
N THR A 241 -20.96 11.02 2.68
CA THR A 241 -21.49 10.46 3.93
C THR A 241 -22.83 11.07 4.36
N ARG A 242 -23.25 12.17 3.73
CA ARG A 242 -24.56 12.79 3.94
C ARG A 242 -25.71 11.95 3.38
N MET A 243 -25.42 11.02 2.45
CA MET A 243 -26.44 10.13 1.88
C MET A 243 -27.08 9.24 2.96
N PRO A 244 -28.41 9.23 3.08
CA PRO A 244 -29.10 8.44 4.11
C PRO A 244 -28.77 6.95 4.07
N VAL A 245 -28.61 6.38 2.88
CA VAL A 245 -28.27 4.94 2.70
C VAL A 245 -26.88 4.61 3.28
N VAL A 246 -25.92 5.53 3.21
CA VAL A 246 -24.59 5.36 3.79
C VAL A 246 -24.67 5.42 5.32
N GLN A 247 -25.37 6.39 5.89
CA GLN A 247 -25.56 6.49 7.33
C GLN A 247 -26.29 5.26 7.90
N GLU A 248 -27.27 4.75 7.18
CA GLU A 248 -28.00 3.54 7.57
C GLU A 248 -27.10 2.29 7.51
N LEU A 249 -26.24 2.20 6.50
CA LEU A 249 -25.24 1.13 6.41
C LEU A 249 -24.31 1.13 7.61
N VAL A 250 -23.73 2.28 7.94
CA VAL A 250 -22.83 2.46 9.10
C VAL A 250 -23.53 2.07 10.40
N ARG A 251 -24.77 2.54 10.60
CA ARG A 251 -25.58 2.20 11.77
C ARG A 251 -25.82 0.69 11.90
N LYS A 252 -26.14 0.03 10.79
CA LYS A 252 -26.36 -1.44 10.77
C LYS A 252 -25.10 -2.23 11.04
N MET A 253 -23.96 -1.78 10.53
CA MET A 253 -22.69 -2.50 10.68
C MET A 253 -22.09 -2.35 12.08
N LEU A 254 -22.16 -1.16 12.66
CA LEU A 254 -21.46 -0.82 13.89
C LEU A 254 -22.39 -0.76 15.11
N GLY A 255 -23.72 -0.78 14.91
CA GLY A 255 -24.70 -0.71 15.99
C GLY A 255 -24.74 0.65 16.70
N LYS A 256 -24.18 1.70 16.08
CA LYS A 256 -24.05 3.05 16.67
C LYS A 256 -24.52 4.12 15.70
N GLU A 257 -25.06 5.21 16.26
CA GLU A 257 -25.33 6.43 15.49
C GLU A 257 -24.00 7.13 15.16
N PRO A 258 -23.78 7.50 13.90
CA PRO A 258 -22.59 8.28 13.55
C PRO A 258 -22.57 9.63 14.25
N ASN A 259 -21.38 10.05 14.67
CA ASN A 259 -21.18 11.36 15.28
C ASN A 259 -21.41 12.48 14.25
N LYS A 260 -22.16 13.50 14.63
CA LYS A 260 -22.55 14.65 13.79
C LYS A 260 -22.02 15.99 14.33
N SER A 261 -21.09 15.95 15.29
CA SER A 261 -20.53 17.17 15.90
C SER A 261 -19.54 17.89 14.98
N VAL A 262 -18.96 17.18 14.02
CA VAL A 262 -18.01 17.74 13.04
C VAL A 262 -18.69 17.90 11.67
N ASN A 263 -18.30 18.94 10.94
CA ASN A 263 -18.74 19.11 9.56
C ASN A 263 -17.93 18.17 8.65
N PRO A 264 -18.56 17.19 7.98
CA PRO A 264 -17.84 16.21 7.16
C PRO A 264 -17.13 16.82 5.95
N ASP A 265 -17.52 18.04 5.51
CA ASP A 265 -16.89 18.73 4.38
C ASP A 265 -15.64 19.52 4.80
N GLU A 266 -15.50 19.90 6.06
CA GLU A 266 -14.47 20.81 6.56
C GLU A 266 -13.50 20.16 7.56
N VAL A 267 -13.89 19.06 8.17
CA VAL A 267 -13.16 18.45 9.30
C VAL A 267 -11.71 18.11 8.97
N VAL A 268 -11.43 17.67 7.75
CA VAL A 268 -10.06 17.37 7.27
C VAL A 268 -9.21 18.64 7.19
N ALA A 269 -9.77 19.72 6.62
CA ALA A 269 -9.08 21.01 6.54
C ALA A 269 -8.80 21.61 7.92
N VAL A 270 -9.77 21.50 8.86
CA VAL A 270 -9.59 21.91 10.26
C VAL A 270 -8.46 21.11 10.93
N GLY A 271 -8.42 19.79 10.73
CA GLY A 271 -7.36 18.94 11.25
C GLY A 271 -5.98 19.27 10.65
N ALA A 272 -5.92 19.55 9.35
CA ALA A 272 -4.70 20.01 8.71
C ALA A 272 -4.21 21.35 9.28
N ALA A 273 -5.12 22.28 9.56
CA ALA A 273 -4.80 23.56 10.21
C ALA A 273 -4.27 23.36 11.64
N ILE A 274 -4.87 22.45 12.42
CA ILE A 274 -4.36 22.08 13.75
C ILE A 274 -2.95 21.52 13.65
N GLN A 275 -2.68 20.62 12.68
CA GLN A 275 -1.34 20.07 12.46
C GLN A 275 -0.35 21.18 12.07
N ALA A 276 -0.76 22.17 11.28
CA ALA A 276 0.07 23.33 10.98
C ALA A 276 0.40 24.13 12.23
N GLY A 277 -0.57 24.34 13.12
CA GLY A 277 -0.37 25.00 14.42
C GLY A 277 0.58 24.22 15.36
N VAL A 278 0.52 22.88 15.33
CA VAL A 278 1.47 22.01 16.06
C VAL A 278 2.88 22.21 15.53
N LEU A 279 3.08 22.21 14.22
CA LEU A 279 4.38 22.42 13.58
C LEU A 279 4.91 23.85 13.78
N GLY A 280 4.01 24.85 13.85
CA GLY A 280 4.33 26.24 14.16
C GLY A 280 4.58 26.51 15.65
N GLY A 281 4.32 25.51 16.53
CA GLY A 281 4.49 25.64 17.98
C GLY A 281 3.35 26.40 18.68
N GLU A 282 2.26 26.70 18.00
CA GLU A 282 1.07 27.38 18.54
C GLU A 282 0.17 26.40 19.30
N VAL A 283 0.08 25.17 18.85
CA VAL A 283 -0.63 24.07 19.51
C VAL A 283 0.39 23.14 20.16
N LYS A 284 0.23 22.85 21.44
CA LYS A 284 1.14 22.03 22.24
C LYS A 284 0.44 20.72 22.63
N ASP A 285 1.28 19.72 22.93
CA ASP A 285 0.86 18.46 23.55
C ASP A 285 -0.06 17.57 22.67
N VAL A 286 0.16 17.58 21.34
CA VAL A 286 -0.48 16.65 20.42
C VAL A 286 0.58 15.81 19.71
N LEU A 287 0.52 14.51 19.88
CA LEU A 287 1.37 13.51 19.20
C LEU A 287 0.52 12.71 18.22
N LEU A 288 0.95 12.71 16.96
CA LEU A 288 0.32 11.98 15.88
C LEU A 288 1.17 10.79 15.46
N LEU A 289 0.59 9.60 15.49
CA LEU A 289 1.19 8.35 15.04
C LEU A 289 0.32 7.73 13.95
N ASP A 290 0.85 7.65 12.74
CA ASP A 290 0.18 7.08 11.57
C ASP A 290 0.74 5.69 11.25
N VAL A 291 0.19 4.97 10.27
CA VAL A 291 0.59 3.61 9.90
C VAL A 291 0.79 3.44 8.40
N THR A 292 1.61 2.45 8.04
CA THR A 292 1.80 2.04 6.64
C THR A 292 0.56 1.29 6.13
N PRO A 293 0.04 1.58 4.92
CA PRO A 293 -1.14 0.91 4.38
C PRO A 293 -0.85 -0.51 3.85
N LEU A 294 0.38 -0.78 3.45
CA LEU A 294 0.84 -2.05 2.88
C LEU A 294 2.24 -2.42 3.39
N SER A 295 2.54 -3.73 3.40
CA SER A 295 3.87 -4.24 3.72
C SER A 295 4.90 -3.83 2.67
N LEU A 296 6.13 -3.59 3.12
CA LEU A 296 7.28 -3.20 2.32
C LEU A 296 8.41 -4.21 2.51
N GLY A 297 9.08 -4.55 1.44
CA GLY A 297 10.14 -5.55 1.49
C GLY A 297 11.04 -5.55 0.27
N VAL A 298 11.89 -6.56 0.20
CA VAL A 298 12.82 -6.79 -0.92
C VAL A 298 12.63 -8.17 -1.53
N GLU A 299 12.98 -8.29 -2.81
CA GLU A 299 13.09 -9.59 -3.45
C GLU A 299 14.33 -10.32 -2.94
N THR A 300 14.17 -11.58 -2.57
CA THR A 300 15.23 -12.47 -2.11
C THR A 300 15.31 -13.72 -2.96
N LEU A 301 16.26 -14.61 -2.64
CA LEU A 301 16.59 -15.82 -3.40
C LEU A 301 15.34 -16.63 -3.78
N GLY A 302 15.21 -16.93 -5.08
CA GLY A 302 14.07 -17.65 -5.63
C GLY A 302 12.84 -16.79 -5.90
N GLY A 303 12.98 -15.46 -5.92
CA GLY A 303 11.88 -14.53 -6.24
C GLY A 303 10.85 -14.40 -5.12
N VAL A 304 11.26 -14.59 -3.87
CA VAL A 304 10.41 -14.42 -2.67
C VAL A 304 10.43 -12.97 -2.23
N MET A 305 9.30 -12.44 -1.77
CA MET A 305 9.25 -11.16 -1.06
C MET A 305 9.56 -11.36 0.42
N THR A 306 10.69 -10.82 0.87
CA THR A 306 11.02 -10.74 2.30
C THR A 306 10.57 -9.39 2.83
N LYS A 307 9.58 -9.40 3.72
CA LYS A 307 9.02 -8.19 4.32
C LYS A 307 9.97 -7.64 5.39
N LEU A 308 10.27 -6.35 5.34
CA LEU A 308 11.00 -5.62 6.37
C LEU A 308 10.05 -4.80 7.26
N ILE A 309 9.02 -4.23 6.66
CA ILE A 309 8.00 -3.44 7.36
C ILE A 309 6.65 -4.03 7.01
N GLU A 310 5.94 -4.53 8.01
CA GLU A 310 4.57 -5.05 7.86
C GLU A 310 3.57 -3.91 7.69
N ARG A 311 2.45 -4.18 7.01
CA ARG A 311 1.33 -3.23 6.96
C ARG A 311 0.83 -2.88 8.37
N ASN A 312 0.25 -1.72 8.51
CA ASN A 312 -0.20 -1.16 9.80
C ASN A 312 0.94 -0.98 10.82
N THR A 313 2.20 -0.86 10.36
CA THR A 313 3.32 -0.45 11.20
C THR A 313 3.27 1.05 11.40
N THR A 314 3.33 1.50 12.65
CA THR A 314 3.37 2.93 13.02
C THR A 314 4.56 3.64 12.36
N ILE A 315 4.31 4.83 11.82
CA ILE A 315 5.31 5.70 11.21
C ILE A 315 5.47 7.02 11.98
N PRO A 316 6.67 7.64 11.99
CA PRO A 316 7.89 7.23 11.26
C PRO A 316 8.49 5.94 11.81
N THR A 317 9.11 5.15 10.93
CA THR A 317 9.75 3.89 11.32
C THR A 317 10.98 3.61 10.49
N ARG A 318 11.94 2.90 11.10
CA ARG A 318 13.16 2.46 10.45
C ARG A 318 13.43 1.00 10.77
N LYS A 319 13.63 0.19 9.73
CA LYS A 319 13.97 -1.23 9.85
C LYS A 319 15.19 -1.52 9.02
N THR A 320 16.06 -2.37 9.57
CA THR A 320 17.32 -2.75 8.96
C THR A 320 17.47 -4.25 9.06
N GLU A 321 17.78 -4.89 7.93
CA GLU A 321 18.04 -6.33 7.84
C GLU A 321 19.36 -6.58 7.10
N ILE A 322 20.03 -7.69 7.43
CA ILE A 322 21.31 -8.08 6.83
C ILE A 322 21.06 -9.21 5.84
N PHE A 323 21.43 -8.96 4.60
CA PHE A 323 21.38 -9.91 3.49
C PHE A 323 22.81 -10.29 3.07
N SER A 324 22.93 -11.29 2.22
CA SER A 324 24.22 -11.75 1.70
C SER A 324 24.16 -12.04 0.19
N THR A 325 25.32 -12.36 -0.39
CA THR A 325 25.43 -12.74 -1.81
C THR A 325 24.96 -14.18 -2.03
N ALA A 326 24.40 -14.43 -3.22
CA ALA A 326 23.87 -15.73 -3.65
C ALA A 326 24.90 -16.60 -4.40
N ALA A 327 25.94 -15.98 -4.96
CA ALA A 327 26.96 -16.64 -5.75
C ALA A 327 28.37 -16.34 -5.25
N ASP A 328 29.29 -17.29 -5.45
CA ASP A 328 30.71 -17.11 -5.13
C ASP A 328 31.33 -16.02 -6.01
N GLY A 329 32.13 -15.15 -5.38
CA GLY A 329 32.82 -14.08 -6.08
C GLY A 329 31.92 -12.94 -6.57
N GLN A 330 30.67 -12.89 -6.15
CA GLN A 330 29.72 -11.84 -6.52
C GLN A 330 30.18 -10.47 -5.98
N THR A 331 30.29 -9.49 -6.87
CA THR A 331 30.82 -8.15 -6.56
C THR A 331 29.77 -7.04 -6.55
N ALA A 332 28.52 -7.39 -6.84
CA ALA A 332 27.39 -6.47 -6.84
C ALA A 332 26.10 -7.19 -6.43
N VAL A 333 25.15 -6.43 -5.86
CA VAL A 333 23.79 -6.91 -5.56
C VAL A 333 22.76 -5.91 -6.08
N ASP A 334 21.66 -6.41 -6.64
CA ASP A 334 20.52 -5.60 -7.06
C ASP A 334 19.47 -5.63 -5.94
N ILE A 335 19.09 -4.46 -5.46
CA ILE A 335 18.05 -4.30 -4.45
C ILE A 335 16.74 -3.98 -5.17
N HIS A 336 15.81 -4.92 -5.16
CA HIS A 336 14.47 -4.76 -5.73
C HIS A 336 13.46 -4.52 -4.61
N ILE A 337 12.93 -3.30 -4.57
CA ILE A 337 12.01 -2.83 -3.51
C ILE A 337 10.58 -3.14 -3.93
N LEU A 338 9.85 -3.77 -3.03
CA LEU A 338 8.50 -4.29 -3.25
C LEU A 338 7.52 -3.74 -2.23
N GLN A 339 6.26 -3.60 -2.65
CA GLN A 339 5.14 -3.27 -1.79
C GLN A 339 3.97 -4.22 -2.06
N GLY A 340 3.36 -4.78 -1.02
CA GLY A 340 2.21 -5.66 -1.13
C GLY A 340 2.19 -6.79 -0.11
N GLU A 341 1.23 -7.71 -0.26
CA GLU A 341 0.97 -8.76 0.72
C GLU A 341 1.25 -10.18 0.20
N ARG A 342 1.66 -10.31 -1.08
CA ARG A 342 1.93 -11.61 -1.70
C ARG A 342 3.32 -12.13 -1.30
N GLU A 343 3.47 -13.45 -1.23
CA GLU A 343 4.72 -14.10 -0.86
C GLU A 343 5.79 -14.06 -1.97
N MET A 344 5.36 -13.98 -3.24
CA MET A 344 6.28 -13.95 -4.37
C MET A 344 6.49 -12.53 -4.88
N ALA A 345 7.74 -12.17 -5.19
CA ALA A 345 8.12 -10.84 -5.65
C ALA A 345 7.36 -10.40 -6.91
N ALA A 346 7.17 -11.32 -7.87
CA ALA A 346 6.47 -11.05 -9.12
C ALA A 346 4.99 -10.67 -8.95
N ASP A 347 4.39 -11.04 -7.82
CA ASP A 347 2.97 -10.81 -7.51
C ASP A 347 2.75 -9.55 -6.65
N ASN A 348 3.82 -8.81 -6.36
CA ASN A 348 3.82 -7.55 -5.62
C ASN A 348 4.22 -6.38 -6.52
N ILE A 349 4.06 -5.17 -5.98
CA ILE A 349 4.38 -3.95 -6.67
C ILE A 349 5.87 -3.69 -6.62
N SER A 350 6.50 -3.43 -7.77
CA SER A 350 7.85 -2.91 -7.82
C SER A 350 7.84 -1.39 -7.57
N LEU A 351 8.42 -0.96 -6.45
CA LEU A 351 8.62 0.47 -6.16
C LEU A 351 9.90 1.03 -6.79
N GLY A 352 10.88 0.16 -7.07
CA GLY A 352 12.13 0.54 -7.70
C GLY A 352 13.22 -0.51 -7.55
N ARG A 353 14.31 -0.29 -8.29
CA ARG A 353 15.52 -1.11 -8.21
C ARG A 353 16.75 -0.23 -8.18
N PHE A 354 17.75 -0.63 -7.42
CA PHE A 354 19.07 -0.01 -7.48
C PHE A 354 20.14 -1.05 -7.21
N ARG A 355 21.38 -0.76 -7.62
CA ARG A 355 22.50 -1.69 -7.56
C ARG A 355 23.58 -1.19 -6.62
N LEU A 356 23.99 -2.03 -5.68
CA LEU A 356 25.18 -1.82 -4.87
C LEU A 356 26.36 -2.57 -5.48
N GLU A 357 27.40 -1.85 -5.87
CA GLU A 357 28.60 -2.39 -6.52
C GLU A 357 29.85 -2.27 -5.65
N GLY A 358 30.87 -3.06 -5.99
CA GLY A 358 32.17 -3.03 -5.36
C GLY A 358 32.22 -3.75 -4.02
N ILE A 359 31.42 -4.80 -3.89
CA ILE A 359 31.53 -5.79 -2.84
C ILE A 359 32.80 -6.61 -3.11
N PRO A 360 33.67 -6.84 -2.12
CA PRO A 360 34.86 -7.69 -2.31
C PRO A 360 34.45 -9.12 -2.65
N PRO A 361 35.11 -9.75 -3.66
CA PRO A 361 34.84 -11.16 -3.99
C PRO A 361 35.05 -12.05 -2.77
N ALA A 362 34.02 -12.82 -2.43
CA ALA A 362 34.01 -13.77 -1.31
C ALA A 362 33.10 -14.96 -1.64
N PRO A 363 33.19 -16.07 -0.91
CA PRO A 363 32.19 -17.13 -0.99
C PRO A 363 30.78 -16.59 -0.71
N ARG A 364 29.77 -17.18 -1.36
CA ARG A 364 28.35 -16.83 -1.11
C ARG A 364 28.00 -16.95 0.37
N GLY A 365 27.14 -16.09 0.84
CA GLY A 365 26.74 -16.04 2.26
C GLY A 365 27.73 -15.34 3.20
N VAL A 366 28.94 -14.96 2.73
CA VAL A 366 29.96 -14.30 3.56
C VAL A 366 29.80 -12.77 3.57
N PRO A 367 29.61 -12.07 2.44
CA PRO A 367 29.36 -10.63 2.45
C PRO A 367 28.11 -10.27 3.25
N GLN A 368 28.18 -9.17 4.02
CA GLN A 368 27.06 -8.66 4.81
C GLN A 368 26.57 -7.34 4.21
N ILE A 369 25.38 -7.38 3.62
CA ILE A 369 24.74 -6.24 2.99
C ILE A 369 23.60 -5.77 3.90
N GLU A 370 23.80 -4.65 4.53
CA GLU A 370 22.80 -4.02 5.39
C GLU A 370 21.82 -3.23 4.54
N VAL A 371 20.55 -3.65 4.51
CA VAL A 371 19.47 -2.95 3.81
C VAL A 371 18.58 -2.27 4.84
N THR A 372 18.43 -0.97 4.70
CA THR A 372 17.63 -0.14 5.61
C THR A 372 16.45 0.47 4.88
N PHE A 373 15.26 0.27 5.40
CA PHE A 373 14.02 0.95 5.05
C PHE A 373 13.75 2.03 6.08
N ASP A 374 13.59 3.26 5.66
CA ASP A 374 13.38 4.44 6.50
C ASP A 374 12.17 5.22 5.98
N ILE A 375 11.05 5.14 6.71
CA ILE A 375 9.82 5.84 6.39
C ILE A 375 9.72 7.06 7.28
N ASP A 376 9.64 8.22 6.67
CA ASP A 376 9.47 9.47 7.39
C ASP A 376 8.04 9.67 7.90
N ALA A 377 7.83 10.76 8.64
CA ALA A 377 6.51 11.11 9.18
C ALA A 377 5.48 11.49 8.10
N ASN A 378 5.88 11.67 6.84
CA ASN A 378 4.99 11.89 5.70
C ASN A 378 4.63 10.57 4.98
N GLY A 379 5.15 9.44 5.45
CA GLY A 379 5.00 8.14 4.82
C GLY A 379 5.88 7.96 3.58
N ILE A 380 6.96 8.74 3.43
CA ILE A 380 7.86 8.65 2.29
C ILE A 380 9.00 7.69 2.61
N LEU A 381 9.15 6.68 1.75
CA LEU A 381 10.14 5.62 1.90
C LEU A 381 11.49 6.01 1.28
N ASN A 382 12.54 5.87 2.08
CA ASN A 382 13.93 5.87 1.64
C ASN A 382 14.54 4.49 1.89
N VAL A 383 15.23 3.95 0.89
CA VAL A 383 15.90 2.65 1.01
C VAL A 383 17.38 2.84 0.75
N SER A 384 18.22 2.30 1.63
CA SER A 384 19.67 2.25 1.45
C SER A 384 20.18 0.83 1.57
N ALA A 385 21.24 0.52 0.83
CA ALA A 385 21.99 -0.71 0.96
C ALA A 385 23.46 -0.40 1.17
N ARG A 386 24.07 -1.02 2.17
CA ARG A 386 25.46 -0.78 2.57
C ARG A 386 26.22 -2.08 2.74
N ASP A 387 27.36 -2.21 2.07
CA ASP A 387 28.30 -3.30 2.35
C ASP A 387 29.05 -2.99 3.67
N LYS A 388 28.90 -3.86 4.67
CA LYS A 388 29.52 -3.67 5.99
C LYS A 388 31.03 -3.77 5.97
N ALA A 389 31.63 -4.50 5.02
CA ALA A 389 33.07 -4.67 4.93
C ALA A 389 33.77 -3.43 4.34
N THR A 390 33.22 -2.82 3.30
CA THR A 390 33.82 -1.67 2.62
C THR A 390 33.23 -0.34 3.04
N GLY A 391 32.05 -0.35 3.65
CA GLY A 391 31.28 0.85 3.97
C GLY A 391 30.63 1.52 2.75
N LYS A 392 30.75 0.93 1.54
CA LYS A 392 30.07 1.45 0.36
C LYS A 392 28.56 1.38 0.53
N GLU A 393 27.89 2.47 0.20
CA GLU A 393 26.43 2.62 0.32
C GLU A 393 25.85 3.15 -0.97
N GLN A 394 24.66 2.65 -1.31
CA GLN A 394 23.77 3.20 -2.33
C GLN A 394 22.39 3.45 -1.70
N ARG A 395 21.72 4.49 -2.16
CA ARG A 395 20.42 4.90 -1.63
C ARG A 395 19.47 5.28 -2.77
N ILE A 396 18.19 4.98 -2.58
CA ILE A 396 17.11 5.47 -3.42
C ILE A 396 16.01 6.06 -2.52
N THR A 397 15.47 7.19 -2.94
CA THR A 397 14.18 7.69 -2.43
C THR A 397 13.11 7.26 -3.42
N ILE A 398 12.05 6.63 -2.94
CA ILE A 398 10.96 6.21 -3.82
C ILE A 398 10.26 7.44 -4.34
N THR A 399 10.38 7.66 -5.63
CA THR A 399 9.71 8.73 -6.34
C THR A 399 8.60 8.16 -7.23
N ALA A 400 7.59 8.96 -7.55
CA ALA A 400 6.33 8.59 -8.21
C ALA A 400 6.48 7.95 -9.61
N SER A 401 7.18 6.82 -9.72
CA SER A 401 7.34 6.12 -10.99
C SER A 401 6.30 5.00 -11.23
N THR A 402 5.61 4.57 -10.19
CA THR A 402 4.58 3.51 -10.28
C THR A 402 3.24 4.05 -9.83
N ASN A 403 2.42 4.46 -10.79
CA ASN A 403 1.01 4.74 -10.56
C ASN A 403 0.27 3.42 -10.36
N LEU A 404 0.10 3.00 -9.12
CA LEU A 404 -0.86 1.95 -8.82
C LEU A 404 -2.23 2.58 -8.65
N SER A 405 -3.17 2.06 -9.42
CA SER A 405 -4.57 2.25 -9.11
C SER A 405 -4.89 1.44 -7.85
N LYS A 406 -5.91 1.83 -7.16
CA LYS A 406 -6.40 1.15 -5.98
C LYS A 406 -7.02 -0.21 -6.26
N GLU A 407 -7.72 -0.34 -7.39
CA GLU A 407 -8.16 -1.65 -7.87
C GLU A 407 -6.98 -2.64 -7.89
N GLU A 408 -5.78 -2.13 -8.20
CA GLU A 408 -4.55 -2.91 -8.09
C GLU A 408 -4.19 -3.22 -6.64
N VAL A 409 -4.26 -2.28 -5.71
CA VAL A 409 -3.97 -2.53 -4.28
C VAL A 409 -5.00 -3.46 -3.65
N GLU A 410 -6.30 -3.23 -3.86
CA GLU A 410 -7.35 -4.14 -3.36
C GLU A 410 -7.36 -5.49 -4.05
N ARG A 411 -7.10 -5.51 -5.36
CA ARG A 411 -6.89 -6.76 -6.07
C ARG A 411 -5.73 -7.52 -5.44
N MET A 412 -4.61 -6.87 -5.15
CA MET A 412 -3.43 -7.49 -4.56
C MET A 412 -3.69 -8.04 -3.16
N VAL A 413 -4.41 -7.31 -2.30
CA VAL A 413 -4.81 -7.82 -0.98
C VAL A 413 -5.78 -9.00 -1.11
N ARG A 414 -6.77 -8.93 -1.99
CA ARG A 414 -7.70 -10.04 -2.26
C ARG A 414 -6.99 -11.23 -2.90
N GLU A 415 -6.15 -11.01 -3.88
CA GLU A 415 -5.34 -12.04 -4.52
C GLU A 415 -4.39 -12.70 -3.53
N ALA A 416 -3.77 -11.93 -2.62
CA ALA A 416 -2.96 -12.47 -1.54
C ALA A 416 -3.77 -13.42 -0.63
N GLN A 417 -5.01 -13.05 -0.28
CA GLN A 417 -5.89 -13.90 0.54
C GLN A 417 -6.38 -15.12 -0.22
N LEU A 418 -6.78 -14.97 -1.48
CA LEU A 418 -7.26 -16.07 -2.34
C LEU A 418 -6.15 -17.08 -2.64
N HIS A 419 -4.93 -16.61 -2.83
CA HIS A 419 -3.78 -17.42 -3.18
C HIS A 419 -2.87 -17.76 -2.00
N ALA A 420 -3.22 -17.38 -0.77
CA ALA A 420 -2.37 -17.54 0.41
C ALA A 420 -1.85 -18.98 0.61
N ALA A 421 -2.69 -19.99 0.37
CA ALA A 421 -2.30 -21.39 0.48
C ALA A 421 -1.34 -21.84 -0.64
N GLU A 422 -1.59 -21.37 -1.88
CA GLU A 422 -0.77 -21.66 -3.06
C GLU A 422 0.59 -20.94 -2.95
N ASP A 423 0.58 -19.67 -2.60
CA ASP A 423 1.78 -18.85 -2.41
C ASP A 423 2.66 -19.42 -1.29
N LYS A 424 2.06 -19.83 -0.18
CA LYS A 424 2.76 -20.50 0.93
C LYS A 424 3.42 -21.80 0.46
N ALA A 425 2.70 -22.63 -0.29
CA ALA A 425 3.25 -23.87 -0.82
C ALA A 425 4.40 -23.62 -1.81
N ARG A 426 4.30 -22.57 -2.63
CA ARG A 426 5.32 -22.15 -3.58
C ARG A 426 6.56 -21.62 -2.85
N ARG A 427 6.37 -20.77 -1.85
CA ARG A 427 7.45 -20.28 -0.99
C ARG A 427 8.18 -21.42 -0.29
N GLU A 428 7.45 -22.35 0.35
CA GLU A 428 8.06 -23.52 1.00
C GLU A 428 8.90 -24.37 0.04
N LEU A 429 8.46 -24.52 -1.22
CA LEU A 429 9.25 -25.22 -2.23
C LEU A 429 10.53 -24.46 -2.58
N VAL A 430 10.46 -23.14 -2.73
CA VAL A 430 11.64 -22.29 -3.00
C VAL A 430 12.63 -22.35 -1.85
N GLU A 431 12.17 -22.21 -0.60
CA GLU A 431 13.00 -22.31 0.60
C GLU A 431 13.70 -23.68 0.69
N MET A 432 12.95 -24.76 0.40
CA MET A 432 13.51 -26.12 0.36
C MET A 432 14.59 -26.26 -0.72
N LYS A 433 14.37 -25.72 -1.92
CA LYS A 433 15.38 -25.73 -3.01
C LYS A 433 16.64 -24.98 -2.59
N ASN A 434 16.49 -23.80 -1.98
CA ASN A 434 17.60 -22.98 -1.51
C ASN A 434 18.43 -23.70 -0.42
N GLN A 435 17.76 -24.31 0.57
CA GLN A 435 18.42 -25.10 1.61
C GLN A 435 19.16 -26.30 1.03
N ALA A 436 18.55 -27.01 0.08
CA ALA A 436 19.15 -28.17 -0.57
C ALA A 436 20.38 -27.77 -1.41
N ASP A 437 20.34 -26.64 -2.12
CA ASP A 437 21.48 -26.14 -2.88
C ASP A 437 22.61 -25.67 -1.96
N SER A 438 22.29 -24.99 -0.86
CA SER A 438 23.27 -24.62 0.17
C SER A 438 23.95 -25.85 0.76
N LEU A 439 23.19 -26.92 1.03
CA LEU A 439 23.74 -28.19 1.53
C LEU A 439 24.67 -28.84 0.49
N ALA A 440 24.28 -28.88 -0.79
CA ALA A 440 25.11 -29.40 -1.87
C ALA A 440 26.43 -28.62 -2.00
N TYR A 441 26.38 -27.31 -1.92
CA TYR A 441 27.57 -26.44 -1.94
C TYR A 441 28.49 -26.70 -0.73
N GLN A 442 27.93 -26.78 0.47
CA GLN A 442 28.71 -27.10 1.67
C GLN A 442 29.38 -28.47 1.57
N ALA A 443 28.66 -29.46 1.01
CA ALA A 443 29.19 -30.80 0.77
C ALA A 443 30.39 -30.79 -0.18
N GLU A 444 30.30 -30.08 -1.30
CA GLU A 444 31.42 -29.93 -2.24
C GLU A 444 32.64 -29.26 -1.59
N LYS A 445 32.37 -28.19 -0.81
CA LYS A 445 33.44 -27.48 -0.10
C LYS A 445 34.13 -28.41 0.92
N SER A 446 33.35 -29.14 1.71
CA SER A 446 33.88 -30.11 2.70
C SER A 446 34.70 -31.21 2.04
N LEU A 447 34.26 -31.74 0.87
CA LEU A 447 35.04 -32.75 0.13
C LEU A 447 36.38 -32.20 -0.37
N LYS A 448 36.41 -30.92 -0.78
CA LYS A 448 37.66 -30.26 -1.20
C LYS A 448 38.61 -30.03 -0.03
N GLU A 449 38.10 -29.60 1.12
CA GLU A 449 38.88 -29.32 2.34
C GLU A 449 39.45 -30.60 2.96
N LEU A 450 38.67 -31.67 2.98
CA LEU A 450 39.09 -32.95 3.55
C LEU A 450 40.09 -33.69 2.63
N GLY A 451 40.12 -33.43 1.35
CA GLY A 451 41.10 -33.99 0.40
C GLY A 451 41.18 -35.52 0.49
N ASP A 452 42.39 -36.05 0.62
CA ASP A 452 42.68 -37.49 0.68
C ASP A 452 42.23 -38.18 2.01
N LYS A 453 41.69 -37.42 2.95
CA LYS A 453 41.16 -38.02 4.21
C LYS A 453 39.81 -38.71 4.01
N VAL A 454 39.14 -38.47 2.88
CA VAL A 454 37.89 -39.13 2.53
C VAL A 454 38.15 -40.32 1.64
N ASP A 455 37.65 -41.49 2.03
CA ASP A 455 37.74 -42.70 1.19
C ASP A 455 37.09 -42.48 -0.19
N SER A 456 37.70 -43.05 -1.22
CA SER A 456 37.26 -42.85 -2.61
C SER A 456 35.84 -43.30 -2.90
N ILE A 457 35.36 -44.33 -2.18
CA ILE A 457 34.00 -44.86 -2.31
C ILE A 457 33.00 -43.89 -1.72
N GLU A 458 33.26 -43.36 -0.50
CA GLU A 458 32.39 -42.37 0.14
C GLU A 458 32.43 -41.02 -0.63
N ARG A 459 33.58 -40.62 -1.15
CA ARG A 459 33.69 -39.43 -2.05
C ARG A 459 32.76 -39.58 -3.23
N SER A 460 32.88 -40.67 -4.01
CA SER A 460 32.02 -40.91 -5.17
C SER A 460 30.53 -40.98 -4.83
N ARG A 461 30.21 -41.51 -3.65
CA ARG A 461 28.84 -41.57 -3.14
C ARG A 461 28.29 -40.17 -2.88
N ILE A 462 29.05 -39.32 -2.18
CA ILE A 462 28.64 -37.96 -1.87
C ILE A 462 28.52 -37.11 -3.17
N GLU A 463 29.47 -37.22 -4.09
CA GLU A 463 29.41 -36.59 -5.40
C GLU A 463 28.16 -37.00 -6.20
N GLY A 464 27.82 -38.30 -6.14
CA GLY A 464 26.56 -38.82 -6.71
C GLY A 464 25.32 -38.21 -6.10
N LEU A 465 25.27 -38.14 -4.75
CA LEU A 465 24.15 -37.52 -4.03
C LEU A 465 24.00 -36.02 -4.34
N ILE A 466 25.11 -35.28 -4.45
CA ILE A 466 25.10 -33.86 -4.84
C ILE A 466 24.52 -33.70 -6.25
N LYS A 467 24.95 -34.52 -7.20
CA LYS A 467 24.44 -34.49 -8.56
C LYS A 467 22.94 -34.77 -8.62
N ASP A 468 22.51 -35.84 -7.95
CA ASP A 468 21.09 -36.25 -7.90
C ASP A 468 20.23 -35.20 -7.20
N LEU A 469 20.74 -34.55 -6.15
CA LEU A 469 20.06 -33.47 -5.45
C LEU A 469 19.88 -32.24 -6.35
N ARG A 470 20.90 -31.83 -7.09
CA ARG A 470 20.80 -30.74 -8.06
C ARG A 470 19.81 -31.04 -9.17
N GLU A 471 19.77 -32.29 -9.64
CA GLU A 471 18.78 -32.73 -10.62
C GLU A 471 17.35 -32.68 -10.05
N ALA A 472 17.15 -33.12 -8.81
CA ALA A 472 15.86 -33.04 -8.12
C ALA A 472 15.40 -31.58 -7.91
N ILE A 473 16.33 -30.67 -7.59
CA ILE A 473 16.08 -29.20 -7.50
C ILE A 473 15.62 -28.66 -8.85
N ALA A 474 16.30 -29.01 -9.94
CA ALA A 474 15.94 -28.56 -11.30
C ALA A 474 14.58 -29.10 -11.75
N GLN A 475 14.20 -30.31 -11.30
CA GLN A 475 12.90 -30.92 -11.59
C GLN A 475 11.79 -30.51 -10.61
N GLU A 476 12.09 -29.69 -9.61
CA GLU A 476 11.14 -29.23 -8.56
C GLU A 476 10.45 -30.38 -7.82
N ASN A 477 11.12 -31.52 -7.71
CA ASN A 477 10.57 -32.71 -7.06
C ASN A 477 10.76 -32.66 -5.55
N ARG A 478 9.74 -32.13 -4.84
CA ARG A 478 9.72 -31.89 -3.40
C ARG A 478 10.16 -33.13 -2.58
N SER A 479 9.55 -34.28 -2.84
CA SER A 479 9.84 -35.51 -2.08
C SER A 479 11.29 -35.98 -2.30
N ARG A 480 11.78 -35.89 -3.53
CA ARG A 480 13.14 -36.30 -3.88
C ARG A 480 14.19 -35.36 -3.28
N ILE A 481 13.90 -34.04 -3.27
CA ILE A 481 14.76 -33.04 -2.61
C ILE A 481 14.90 -33.34 -1.13
N GLN A 482 13.78 -33.60 -0.42
CA GLN A 482 13.80 -33.91 1.01
C GLN A 482 14.63 -35.17 1.31
N GLN A 483 14.39 -36.23 0.56
CA GLN A 483 15.10 -37.50 0.78
C GLN A 483 16.60 -37.35 0.49
N LEU A 484 16.98 -36.81 -0.64
CA LEU A 484 18.39 -36.64 -1.03
C LEU A 484 19.14 -35.68 -0.10
N SER A 485 18.48 -34.65 0.40
CA SER A 485 19.04 -33.75 1.42
C SER A 485 19.34 -34.50 2.72
N SER A 486 18.43 -35.34 3.19
CA SER A 486 18.65 -36.19 4.37
C SER A 486 19.80 -37.18 4.16
N ASP A 487 19.82 -37.85 3.01
CA ASP A 487 20.88 -38.83 2.67
C ASP A 487 22.26 -38.18 2.58
N LEU A 488 22.32 -36.97 2.01
CA LEU A 488 23.57 -36.19 1.91
C LEU A 488 24.05 -35.71 3.28
N GLN A 489 23.15 -35.25 4.16
CA GLN A 489 23.50 -34.87 5.54
C GLN A 489 24.07 -36.05 6.31
N GLN A 490 23.46 -37.25 6.20
CA GLN A 490 23.94 -38.44 6.85
C GLN A 490 25.31 -38.89 6.34
N ALA A 491 25.52 -38.78 5.00
CA ALA A 491 26.81 -39.11 4.39
C ALA A 491 27.92 -38.15 4.88
N LEU A 492 27.65 -36.87 4.92
CA LEU A 492 28.58 -35.87 5.45
C LEU A 492 28.92 -36.07 6.91
N PHE A 493 27.92 -36.40 7.74
CA PHE A 493 28.13 -36.69 9.15
C PHE A 493 29.08 -37.86 9.34
N LYS A 494 28.89 -38.96 8.60
CA LYS A 494 29.78 -40.14 8.65
C LYS A 494 31.21 -39.82 8.24
N VAL A 495 31.39 -39.07 7.17
CA VAL A 495 32.72 -38.65 6.70
C VAL A 495 33.41 -37.74 7.72
N SER A 496 32.68 -36.78 8.31
CA SER A 496 33.22 -35.91 9.36
C SER A 496 33.67 -36.70 10.58
N GLN A 497 32.87 -37.69 11.04
CA GLN A 497 33.22 -38.57 12.13
C GLN A 497 34.46 -39.42 11.83
N ALA A 498 34.57 -39.97 10.61
CA ALA A 498 35.72 -40.76 10.19
C ALA A 498 37.00 -39.92 10.03
N ALA A 499 36.88 -38.68 9.59
CA ALA A 499 38.03 -37.79 9.35
C ALA A 499 38.63 -37.17 10.61
N TYR A 500 37.82 -36.97 11.65
CA TYR A 500 38.25 -36.31 12.91
C TYR A 500 38.39 -37.26 14.11
N GLY A 501 38.04 -38.55 13.98
CA GLY A 501 38.12 -39.56 15.05
C GLY A 501 37.11 -39.36 16.20
N ASP A 502 36.91 -40.36 17.06
CA ASP A 502 35.94 -40.35 18.18
C ASP A 502 36.18 -39.29 19.30
N GLY A 503 36.96 -38.24 19.03
CA GLY A 503 37.42 -37.29 20.05
C GLY A 503 37.03 -35.83 19.86
N ALA A 504 36.39 -35.46 18.76
CA ALA A 504 35.93 -34.09 18.58
C ALA A 504 34.63 -34.08 17.78
N ALA A 505 33.50 -34.15 18.44
CA ALA A 505 32.28 -33.55 17.90
C ALA A 505 32.64 -32.07 17.60
N PRO A 506 32.45 -31.55 16.38
CA PRO A 506 32.50 -30.12 16.18
C PRO A 506 31.49 -29.57 17.16
N GLY A 507 32.00 -28.83 18.13
CA GLY A 507 31.21 -28.34 19.23
C GLY A 507 29.94 -27.70 18.75
N ALA A 508 28.83 -28.29 19.08
CA ALA A 508 27.66 -27.52 19.40
C ALA A 508 28.07 -26.62 20.57
N SER A 509 28.75 -25.52 20.25
CA SER A 509 28.86 -24.42 21.18
C SER A 509 27.45 -23.85 21.30
N SER A 510 26.73 -24.41 22.28
CA SER A 510 25.64 -23.75 22.94
C SER A 510 26.20 -22.54 23.69
N SER A 511 26.76 -21.57 22.96
CA SER A 511 26.79 -20.20 23.41
C SER A 511 25.47 -19.62 22.92
N GLY A 512 24.58 -19.35 23.87
CA GLY A 512 23.39 -18.56 23.64
C GLY A 512 23.80 -17.21 23.01
N ARG A 513 23.94 -17.21 21.72
CA ARG A 513 23.82 -16.01 20.92
C ARG A 513 22.33 -15.85 20.64
N LYS A 514 21.80 -14.76 21.13
CA LYS A 514 20.55 -14.19 20.65
C LYS A 514 20.58 -14.27 19.13
N ASP A 515 19.48 -14.76 18.61
CA ASP A 515 19.14 -14.86 17.20
C ASP A 515 19.26 -13.44 16.57
N ASP A 516 20.45 -13.09 16.12
CA ASP A 516 20.65 -11.92 15.26
C ASP A 516 20.30 -12.42 13.85
N GLY A 517 19.03 -12.21 13.47
CA GLY A 517 18.42 -12.69 12.25
C GLY A 517 19.20 -12.28 11.00
N VAL A 518 20.04 -13.20 10.50
CA VAL A 518 20.62 -13.10 9.15
C VAL A 518 19.67 -13.83 8.22
N VAL A 519 18.98 -13.09 7.36
CA VAL A 519 18.16 -13.66 6.28
C VAL A 519 19.06 -13.86 5.07
N GLU A 520 19.18 -15.11 4.59
CA GLU A 520 19.88 -15.39 3.35
C GLU A 520 19.10 -14.83 2.17
N GLY A 521 19.60 -13.75 1.58
CA GLY A 521 18.99 -13.07 0.44
C GLY A 521 19.80 -13.21 -0.84
N GLU A 522 19.15 -13.50 -1.96
CA GLU A 522 19.72 -13.55 -3.30
C GLU A 522 19.21 -12.39 -4.14
N TYR A 523 20.11 -11.90 -5.00
CA TYR A 523 19.79 -10.92 -6.02
C TYR A 523 20.22 -11.46 -7.39
N THR A 524 19.26 -11.63 -8.28
CA THR A 524 19.50 -12.11 -9.63
C THR A 524 20.28 -11.11 -10.47
N VAL A 525 21.33 -11.59 -11.16
CA VAL A 525 22.01 -10.85 -12.22
C VAL A 525 21.47 -11.36 -13.55
N ASN A 526 20.86 -10.51 -14.32
CA ASN A 526 20.70 -10.69 -15.77
C ASN A 526 21.83 -9.97 -16.48
#